data_80c61e5466c2cf7cab0c40217261c29b
#
_entry.id   80c61e5466c2cf7cab0c40217261c29b
#
_cell.length_a   1.000
_cell.length_b   1.000
_cell.length_c   1.000
_cell.angle_alpha   90.00
_cell.angle_beta   90.00
_cell.angle_gamma   90.00
#
_symmetry.space_group_name_H-M   'P 1'
#
loop_
_entity.id
_entity.type
_entity.pdbx_description
1 polymer ?
#
loop_
_entity_poly.entity_id
_entity_poly.type
_entity_poly.pdbx_seq_one_letter_code
_entity_poly.pdbx_strand_id
1 'polypeptide(L)'
;AAILLNTTLTHKDLRGSRLSLTGRLSMNPYVKLNYSLGNTFLRRFELEYMFKYNNLDIYTKGKKTDNVDYGVHRVNLGGSDIYFRNFKLQLGVRYEYYNYESFLFSDKDHNISVKPEGFFSYYGLAHLETFAKRYYPTRGMSLKVDYSLYTDNLITYNDGAPFSAIGLDFESVLSITRRVKFIPSIYGRVLVGHD
;
A
#
# COMPACT_ATOMS: atom_id res chain seq x y z
N ALA A 1 8.08 22.31 6.54
CA ALA A 1 7.86 22.56 5.10
C ALA A 1 8.12 21.30 4.30
N ALA A 2 7.41 21.09 3.21
CA ALA A 2 7.61 19.96 2.32
C ALA A 2 7.59 20.45 0.86
N ILE A 3 8.47 19.89 0.03
CA ILE A 3 8.50 20.10 -1.41
C ILE A 3 8.03 18.81 -2.06
N LEU A 4 7.00 18.88 -2.90
CA LEU A 4 6.48 17.78 -3.67
C LEU A 4 6.87 17.94 -5.15
N LEU A 5 7.52 16.92 -5.70
CA LEU A 5 7.82 16.80 -7.12
C LEU A 5 6.97 15.68 -7.70
N ASN A 6 6.27 15.96 -8.78
CA ASN A 6 5.55 14.93 -9.53
C ASN A 6 5.76 15.16 -11.03
N THR A 7 6.26 14.15 -11.72
CA THR A 7 6.41 14.17 -13.18
C THR A 7 5.93 12.86 -13.80
N THR A 8 5.34 12.94 -14.99
CA THR A 8 4.82 11.78 -15.69
C THR A 8 5.17 11.88 -17.18
N LEU A 9 5.81 10.84 -17.68
CA LEU A 9 6.11 10.64 -19.11
C LEU A 9 5.18 9.56 -19.66
N THR A 10 4.51 9.85 -20.77
CA THR A 10 3.63 8.91 -21.44
C THR A 10 4.14 8.68 -22.86
N HIS A 11 4.37 7.42 -23.20
CA HIS A 11 4.82 7.01 -24.53
C HIS A 11 3.66 6.34 -25.28
N LYS A 12 3.30 6.88 -26.44
CA LYS A 12 2.13 6.40 -27.22
C LYS A 12 2.41 5.10 -27.97
N ASP A 13 3.63 4.91 -28.45
CA ASP A 13 4.00 3.77 -29.31
C ASP A 13 4.14 2.44 -28.56
N LEU A 14 4.41 2.48 -27.25
CA LEU A 14 4.49 1.31 -26.40
C LEU A 14 3.16 1.06 -25.65
N ARG A 15 2.06 0.89 -26.39
CA ARG A 15 0.73 0.58 -25.85
C ARG A 15 0.29 1.50 -24.71
N GLY A 16 0.64 2.78 -24.81
CA GLY A 16 0.32 3.77 -23.77
C GLY A 16 1.12 3.56 -22.48
N SER A 17 2.37 3.13 -22.57
CA SER A 17 3.24 3.02 -21.41
C SER A 17 3.38 4.37 -20.70
N ARG A 18 3.44 4.32 -19.39
CA ARG A 18 3.56 5.50 -18.54
C ARG A 18 4.66 5.29 -17.52
N LEU A 19 5.59 6.23 -17.46
CA LEU A 19 6.58 6.33 -16.41
C LEU A 19 6.25 7.54 -15.54
N SER A 20 6.10 7.35 -14.24
CA SER A 20 5.87 8.45 -13.30
C SER A 20 6.90 8.44 -12.18
N LEU A 21 7.41 9.61 -11.87
CA LEU A 21 8.30 9.86 -10.75
C LEU A 21 7.59 10.81 -9.78
N THR A 22 7.50 10.41 -8.53
CA THR A 22 6.97 11.25 -7.45
C THR A 22 7.98 11.30 -6.34
N GLY A 23 8.31 12.50 -5.86
CA GLY A 23 9.23 12.71 -4.75
C GLY A 23 8.68 13.72 -3.76
N ARG A 24 8.96 13.51 -2.49
CA ARG A 24 8.68 14.46 -1.42
C ARG A 24 9.95 14.68 -0.59
N LEU A 25 10.38 15.92 -0.52
CA LEU A 25 11.43 16.36 0.37
C LEU A 25 10.78 16.97 1.63
N SER A 26 10.93 16.29 2.75
CA SER A 26 10.40 16.68 4.06
C SER A 26 11.17 15.93 5.15
N MET A 27 10.78 16.03 6.41
CA MET A 27 11.33 15.19 7.50
C MET A 27 11.15 13.69 7.25
N ASN A 28 10.10 13.33 6.53
CA ASN A 28 9.87 11.95 6.07
C ASN A 28 9.90 11.93 4.53
N PRO A 29 11.10 11.95 3.92
CA PRO A 29 11.23 11.98 2.47
C PRO A 29 10.79 10.66 1.85
N TYR A 30 10.27 10.73 0.64
CA TYR A 30 10.06 9.55 -0.17
C TYR A 30 10.32 9.82 -1.65
N VAL A 31 10.68 8.76 -2.36
CA VAL A 31 10.79 8.72 -3.81
C VAL A 31 10.02 7.50 -4.30
N LYS A 32 9.20 7.69 -5.30
CA LYS A 32 8.41 6.63 -5.93
C LYS A 32 8.57 6.71 -7.44
N LEU A 33 9.01 5.62 -8.03
CA LEU A 33 9.07 5.41 -9.46
C LEU A 33 8.05 4.35 -9.84
N ASN A 34 7.15 4.67 -10.76
CA ASN A 34 6.14 3.73 -11.25
C ASN A 34 6.22 3.67 -12.78
N TYR A 35 6.36 2.46 -13.30
CA TYR A 35 6.26 2.16 -14.71
C TYR A 35 5.03 1.29 -14.94
N SER A 36 4.14 1.73 -15.82
CA SER A 36 2.95 0.98 -16.18
C SER A 36 2.88 0.75 -17.67
N LEU A 37 2.55 -0.47 -18.06
CA LEU A 37 2.40 -0.91 -19.44
C LEU A 37 0.98 -1.45 -19.66
N GLY A 38 0.28 -0.92 -20.67
CA GLY A 38 -1.01 -1.46 -21.08
C GLY A 38 -0.85 -2.83 -21.74
N ASN A 39 -1.65 -3.81 -21.32
CA ASN A 39 -1.71 -5.14 -21.91
C ASN A 39 -3.16 -5.48 -22.28
N THR A 40 -3.35 -6.31 -23.30
CA THR A 40 -4.68 -6.77 -23.73
C THR A 40 -5.34 -7.73 -22.75
N PHE A 41 -4.57 -8.51 -22.00
CA PHE A 41 -5.07 -9.51 -21.07
C PHE A 41 -5.20 -8.95 -19.63
N LEU A 42 -4.12 -8.37 -19.13
CA LEU A 42 -4.08 -7.61 -17.88
C LEU A 42 -4.11 -6.14 -18.28
N ARG A 43 -5.20 -5.43 -18.22
CA ARG A 43 -5.31 -4.05 -18.74
C ARG A 43 -4.12 -3.17 -18.41
N ARG A 44 -3.43 -3.44 -17.30
CA ARG A 44 -2.22 -2.75 -16.91
C ARG A 44 -1.29 -3.68 -16.13
N PHE A 45 -0.04 -3.72 -16.56
CA PHE A 45 1.07 -4.27 -15.80
C PHE A 45 1.85 -3.13 -15.16
N GLU A 46 2.19 -3.25 -13.89
CA GLU A 46 2.88 -2.20 -13.13
C GLU A 46 4.13 -2.74 -12.46
N LEU A 47 5.22 -1.98 -12.62
CA LEU A 47 6.44 -2.11 -11.82
C LEU A 47 6.60 -0.82 -11.03
N GLU A 48 6.62 -0.92 -9.71
CA GLU A 48 6.79 0.20 -8.82
C GLU A 48 8.00 0.00 -7.92
N TYR A 49 8.83 1.00 -7.81
CA TYR A 49 9.83 1.12 -6.77
C TYR A 49 9.52 2.32 -5.89
N MET A 50 9.59 2.13 -4.59
CA MET A 50 9.42 3.19 -3.60
C MET A 50 10.49 3.09 -2.53
N PHE A 51 11.15 4.22 -2.28
CA PHE A 51 11.93 4.44 -1.08
C PHE A 51 11.18 5.44 -0.19
N LYS A 52 11.06 5.12 1.07
CA LYS A 52 10.43 6.00 2.08
C LYS A 52 11.23 5.96 3.36
N TYR A 53 11.57 7.12 3.88
CA TYR A 53 12.11 7.27 5.22
C TYR A 53 11.00 7.65 6.18
N ASN A 54 10.99 7.02 7.35
CA ASN A 54 10.01 7.26 8.38
C ASN A 54 10.73 7.52 9.70
N ASN A 55 10.20 8.48 10.44
CA ASN A 55 10.54 8.76 11.82
C ASN A 55 9.29 8.49 12.65
N LEU A 56 9.38 7.60 13.61
CA LEU A 56 8.28 7.17 14.47
C LEU A 56 8.63 7.42 15.94
N ASP A 57 7.86 8.27 16.60
CA ASP A 57 7.94 8.45 18.03
C ASP A 57 7.14 7.36 18.75
N ILE A 58 7.78 6.67 19.69
CA ILE A 58 7.15 5.66 20.53
C ILE A 58 6.77 6.30 21.87
N TYR A 59 5.52 6.14 22.26
CA TYR A 59 4.97 6.66 23.50
C TYR A 59 4.56 5.53 24.44
N THR A 60 5.03 5.57 25.67
CA THR A 60 4.60 4.65 26.74
C THR A 60 3.92 5.46 27.83
N LYS A 61 2.67 5.12 28.15
CA LYS A 61 1.84 5.83 29.16
C LYS A 61 1.76 7.35 28.92
N GLY A 62 1.67 7.75 27.63
CA GLY A 62 1.54 9.17 27.24
C GLY A 62 2.83 9.98 27.25
N LYS A 63 3.98 9.38 27.56
CA LYS A 63 5.30 10.01 27.48
C LYS A 63 6.06 9.41 26.29
N LYS A 64 6.75 10.28 25.53
CA LYS A 64 7.67 9.83 24.48
C LYS A 64 8.83 9.08 25.15
N THR A 65 8.99 7.79 24.83
CA THR A 65 10.05 6.94 25.38
C THR A 65 11.17 6.72 24.38
N ASP A 66 10.84 6.59 23.10
CA ASP A 66 11.80 6.27 22.06
C ASP A 66 11.45 6.96 20.74
N ASN A 67 12.43 7.02 19.84
CA ASN A 67 12.28 7.44 18.47
C ASN A 67 12.95 6.39 17.59
N VAL A 68 12.23 5.87 16.60
CA VAL A 68 12.75 4.88 15.66
C VAL A 68 12.75 5.48 14.27
N ASP A 69 13.94 5.56 13.70
CA ASP A 69 14.15 5.96 12.32
C ASP A 69 14.36 4.73 11.45
N TYR A 70 13.66 4.64 10.33
CA TYR A 70 13.84 3.53 9.41
C TYR A 70 13.56 3.91 7.97
N GLY A 71 14.36 3.33 7.09
CA GLY A 71 14.15 3.38 5.65
C GLY A 71 13.40 2.15 5.17
N VAL A 72 12.45 2.33 4.25
CA VAL A 72 11.75 1.22 3.57
C VAL A 72 12.02 1.31 2.09
N HIS A 73 12.56 0.24 1.52
CA HIS A 73 12.61 0.02 0.10
C HIS A 73 11.51 -0.95 -0.28
N ARG A 74 10.67 -0.58 -1.23
CA ARG A 74 9.58 -1.42 -1.70
C ARG A 74 9.65 -1.57 -3.21
N VAL A 75 9.58 -2.80 -3.68
CA VAL A 75 9.40 -3.13 -5.10
C VAL A 75 8.08 -3.87 -5.24
N ASN A 76 7.19 -3.37 -6.07
CA ASN A 76 5.94 -4.03 -6.44
C ASN A 76 5.99 -4.44 -7.90
N LEU A 77 5.60 -5.66 -8.17
CA LEU A 77 5.37 -6.18 -9.50
C LEU A 77 3.94 -6.74 -9.54
N GLY A 78 3.09 -6.19 -10.39
CA GLY A 78 1.70 -6.62 -10.38
C GLY A 78 0.96 -6.35 -11.67
N GLY A 79 -0.13 -7.13 -11.84
CA GLY A 79 -1.18 -6.83 -12.79
C GLY A 79 -2.25 -6.01 -12.10
N SER A 80 -2.55 -4.84 -12.62
CA SER A 80 -3.61 -4.00 -12.10
C SER A 80 -4.72 -3.84 -13.13
N ASP A 81 -5.89 -3.50 -12.62
CA ASP A 81 -7.00 -3.09 -13.44
C ASP A 81 -7.59 -4.21 -14.32
N ILE A 82 -7.66 -5.44 -13.80
CA ILE A 82 -8.55 -6.46 -14.36
C ILE A 82 -9.98 -6.05 -14.00
N TYR A 83 -10.68 -5.45 -14.97
CA TYR A 83 -12.05 -4.98 -14.77
C TYR A 83 -13.07 -5.95 -15.33
N PHE A 84 -14.08 -6.24 -14.55
CA PHE A 84 -15.30 -6.85 -15.01
C PHE A 84 -16.50 -6.03 -14.51
N ARG A 85 -17.02 -5.15 -15.34
CA ARG A 85 -18.07 -4.17 -14.99
C ARG A 85 -17.62 -3.29 -13.80
N ASN A 86 -18.25 -3.51 -12.63
CA ASN A 86 -18.00 -2.78 -11.39
C ASN A 86 -16.97 -3.45 -10.47
N PHE A 87 -16.40 -4.56 -10.93
CA PHE A 87 -15.41 -5.34 -10.18
C PHE A 87 -14.02 -5.08 -10.72
N LYS A 88 -13.07 -4.80 -9.83
CA LYS A 88 -11.66 -4.61 -10.12
C LYS A 88 -10.85 -5.62 -9.33
N LEU A 89 -9.93 -6.31 -9.99
CA LEU A 89 -8.98 -7.22 -9.36
C LEU A 89 -7.56 -6.74 -9.64
N GLN A 90 -6.74 -6.75 -8.61
CA GLN A 90 -5.29 -6.51 -8.68
C GLN A 90 -4.59 -7.68 -8.03
N LEU A 91 -3.55 -8.19 -8.67
CA LEU A 91 -2.71 -9.27 -8.16
C LEU A 91 -1.25 -8.90 -8.35
N GLY A 92 -0.41 -9.27 -7.40
CA GLY A 92 1.01 -8.96 -7.54
C GLY A 92 1.89 -9.57 -6.46
N VAL A 93 3.18 -9.31 -6.62
CA VAL A 93 4.22 -9.68 -5.68
C VAL A 93 4.92 -8.40 -5.25
N ARG A 94 5.20 -8.32 -3.97
CA ARG A 94 5.87 -7.18 -3.35
C ARG A 94 7.07 -7.68 -2.57
N TYR A 95 8.18 -6.97 -2.70
CA TYR A 95 9.32 -7.11 -1.82
C TYR A 95 9.47 -5.82 -1.01
N GLU A 96 9.62 -5.95 0.29
CA GLU A 96 9.88 -4.84 1.22
C GLU A 96 11.13 -5.13 2.01
N TYR A 97 12.03 -4.17 2.06
CA TYR A 97 13.25 -4.22 2.86
C TYR A 97 13.25 -3.05 3.84
N TYR A 98 13.33 -3.37 5.11
CA TYR A 98 13.35 -2.42 6.21
C TYR A 98 14.78 -2.28 6.72
N ASN A 99 15.30 -1.07 6.68
CA ASN A 99 16.58 -0.71 7.26
C ASN A 99 16.34 0.22 8.45
N TYR A 100 16.67 -0.25 9.63
CA TYR A 100 16.50 0.47 10.90
C TYR A 100 17.74 1.26 11.33
N GLU A 101 18.76 1.34 10.49
CA GLU A 101 19.88 2.23 10.73
C GLU A 101 19.48 3.67 10.41
N SER A 102 19.69 4.58 11.36
CA SER A 102 19.39 5.99 11.21
C SER A 102 20.22 6.60 10.07
N PHE A 103 19.57 6.94 8.98
CA PHE A 103 20.22 7.33 7.73
C PHE A 103 20.63 8.81 7.69
N LEU A 104 20.00 9.71 8.47
CA LEU A 104 20.23 11.14 8.38
C LEU A 104 20.51 11.85 9.71
N PHE A 105 20.06 11.36 10.82
CA PHE A 105 20.24 12.00 12.13
C PHE A 105 20.45 10.93 13.21
N SER A 106 21.69 10.40 13.28
CA SER A 106 22.05 9.44 14.31
C SER A 106 22.18 10.17 15.65
N ASP A 107 21.17 10.10 16.48
CA ASP A 107 21.35 10.24 17.91
C ASP A 107 21.88 8.91 18.44
N LYS A 108 23.16 8.90 18.84
CA LYS A 108 23.93 7.67 19.16
C LYS A 108 23.52 6.99 20.47
N ASP A 109 22.48 7.45 21.13
CA ASP A 109 22.14 7.02 22.49
C ASP A 109 21.04 5.95 22.57
N HIS A 110 20.51 5.46 21.46
CA HIS A 110 19.47 4.43 21.48
C HIS A 110 20.02 3.09 20.99
N ASN A 111 20.27 2.19 21.96
CA ASN A 111 20.77 0.81 21.74
C ASN A 111 19.68 -0.18 21.25
N ILE A 112 18.72 0.23 20.47
CA ILE A 112 17.82 -0.72 19.81
C ILE A 112 18.47 -1.15 18.51
N SER A 113 19.28 -2.20 18.57
CA SER A 113 19.82 -2.86 17.39
C SER A 113 18.76 -3.77 16.78
N VAL A 114 17.89 -3.21 15.94
CA VAL A 114 16.98 -4.01 15.12
C VAL A 114 17.72 -4.38 13.83
N LYS A 115 17.77 -5.68 13.53
CA LYS A 115 18.41 -6.13 12.27
C LYS A 115 17.56 -5.71 11.08
N PRO A 116 18.20 -5.35 9.95
CA PRO A 116 17.47 -5.15 8.71
C PRO A 116 16.72 -6.42 8.32
N GLU A 117 15.48 -6.26 7.86
CA GLU A 117 14.61 -7.37 7.49
C GLU A 117 14.01 -7.16 6.10
N GLY A 118 13.90 -8.24 5.35
CA GLY A 118 13.28 -8.26 4.04
C GLY A 118 12.12 -9.24 3.98
N PHE A 119 11.01 -8.80 3.39
CA PHE A 119 9.78 -9.60 3.26
C PHE A 119 9.32 -9.65 1.81
N PHE A 120 8.94 -10.84 1.37
CA PHE A 120 8.13 -11.00 0.17
C PHE A 120 6.67 -11.11 0.55
N SER A 121 5.79 -10.47 -0.22
CA SER A 121 4.35 -10.66 -0.06
C SER A 121 3.68 -10.88 -1.40
N TYR A 122 2.85 -11.89 -1.46
CA TYR A 122 1.90 -12.13 -2.55
C TYR A 122 0.60 -11.45 -2.17
N TYR A 123 0.11 -10.54 -2.98
CA TYR A 123 -1.10 -9.80 -2.62
C TYR A 123 -2.16 -9.86 -3.70
N GLY A 124 -3.40 -9.83 -3.25
CA GLY A 124 -4.58 -9.67 -4.07
C GLY A 124 -5.50 -8.61 -3.49
N LEU A 125 -6.04 -7.76 -4.34
CA LEU A 125 -7.05 -6.77 -3.98
C LEU A 125 -8.25 -6.93 -4.90
N ALA A 126 -9.39 -7.26 -4.34
CA ALA A 126 -10.69 -7.29 -5.01
C ALA A 126 -11.50 -6.07 -4.59
N HIS A 127 -12.00 -5.31 -5.54
CA HIS A 127 -12.82 -4.13 -5.29
C HIS A 127 -14.07 -4.16 -6.15
N LEU A 128 -15.22 -4.20 -5.51
CA LEU A 128 -16.54 -4.04 -6.13
C LEU A 128 -17.06 -2.65 -5.77
N GLU A 129 -17.35 -1.82 -6.77
CA GLU A 129 -17.88 -0.48 -6.57
C GLU A 129 -19.13 -0.26 -7.44
N THR A 130 -20.25 0.06 -6.79
CA THR A 130 -21.54 0.30 -7.45
C THR A 130 -22.08 1.70 -7.18
N PHE A 131 -21.27 2.60 -6.63
CA PHE A 131 -21.69 3.98 -6.35
C PHE A 131 -22.16 4.70 -7.62
N ALA A 132 -23.31 5.36 -7.52
CA ALA A 132 -23.88 6.11 -8.64
C ALA A 132 -23.04 7.35 -9.01
N LYS A 133 -22.27 7.90 -8.05
CA LYS A 133 -21.36 9.05 -8.23
C LYS A 133 -20.13 8.85 -7.35
N ARG A 134 -18.99 9.29 -7.84
CA ARG A 134 -17.72 9.19 -7.11
C ARG A 134 -17.68 10.11 -5.88
N TYR A 135 -18.24 11.31 -6.00
CA TYR A 135 -18.34 12.27 -4.92
C TYR A 135 -19.80 12.41 -4.52
N TYR A 136 -20.08 12.36 -3.22
CA TYR A 136 -21.43 12.41 -2.66
C TYR A 136 -22.36 11.33 -3.26
N PRO A 137 -22.05 10.03 -3.04
CA PRO A 137 -22.85 8.96 -3.59
C PRO A 137 -24.27 9.03 -3.04
N THR A 138 -25.25 8.82 -3.91
CA THR A 138 -26.66 8.82 -3.53
C THR A 138 -27.24 7.43 -3.39
N ARG A 139 -26.54 6.41 -3.92
CA ARG A 139 -26.89 4.98 -3.85
C ARG A 139 -25.68 4.13 -4.22
N GLY A 140 -25.71 2.86 -3.81
CA GLY A 140 -24.69 1.88 -4.12
C GLY A 140 -23.86 1.49 -2.92
N MET A 141 -22.86 0.67 -3.17
CA MET A 141 -21.92 0.18 -2.18
C MET A 141 -20.50 0.06 -2.76
N SER A 142 -19.52 0.05 -1.88
CA SER A 142 -18.14 -0.30 -2.14
C SER A 142 -17.74 -1.43 -1.21
N LEU A 143 -17.14 -2.49 -1.76
CA LEU A 143 -16.56 -3.59 -1.01
C LEU A 143 -15.14 -3.81 -1.51
N LYS A 144 -14.16 -3.66 -0.63
CA LYS A 144 -12.77 -4.00 -0.88
C LYS A 144 -12.36 -5.16 0.01
N VAL A 145 -11.72 -6.14 -0.58
CA VAL A 145 -11.11 -7.26 0.12
C VAL A 145 -9.66 -7.30 -0.31
N ASP A 146 -8.75 -7.19 0.64
CA ASP A 146 -7.33 -7.38 0.42
C ASP A 146 -6.84 -8.65 1.14
N TYR A 147 -5.99 -9.37 0.45
CA TYR A 147 -5.29 -10.53 0.96
C TYR A 147 -3.80 -10.36 0.71
N SER A 148 -2.98 -10.67 1.70
CA SER A 148 -1.52 -10.67 1.56
C SER A 148 -0.95 -11.88 2.29
N LEU A 149 -0.11 -12.64 1.60
CA LEU A 149 0.67 -13.74 2.16
C LEU A 149 2.12 -13.27 2.30
N TYR A 150 2.67 -13.33 3.50
CA TYR A 150 4.01 -12.84 3.82
C TYR A 150 4.99 -13.98 4.01
N THR A 151 6.16 -13.84 3.38
CA THR A 151 7.27 -14.77 3.46
C THR A 151 8.59 -13.99 3.57
N ASP A 152 9.64 -14.60 4.08
CA ASP A 152 11.00 -14.02 4.08
C ASP A 152 11.86 -14.50 2.90
N ASN A 153 11.57 -15.70 2.39
CA ASN A 153 12.36 -16.38 1.35
C ASN A 153 11.52 -16.87 0.16
N LEU A 154 10.37 -16.26 -0.15
CA LEU A 154 9.37 -16.63 -1.17
C LEU A 154 8.45 -17.80 -0.80
N ILE A 155 8.77 -18.63 0.18
CA ILE A 155 8.02 -19.87 0.50
C ILE A 155 7.63 -19.90 1.98
N THR A 156 8.56 -19.65 2.88
CA THR A 156 8.39 -19.76 4.33
C THR A 156 8.52 -18.40 5.01
N TYR A 157 8.25 -18.36 6.30
CA TYR A 157 8.52 -17.23 7.18
C TYR A 157 9.18 -17.74 8.45
N ASN A 158 10.40 -17.25 8.79
CA ASN A 158 11.19 -17.70 9.94
C ASN A 158 11.30 -19.24 10.03
N ASP A 159 11.60 -19.89 8.90
CA ASP A 159 11.64 -21.36 8.76
C ASP A 159 10.33 -22.10 9.09
N GLY A 160 9.24 -21.37 9.26
CA GLY A 160 7.90 -21.87 9.54
C GLY A 160 6.90 -21.62 8.42
N ALA A 161 5.62 -21.71 8.75
CA ALA A 161 4.55 -21.42 7.82
C ALA A 161 4.45 -19.90 7.55
N PRO A 162 4.18 -19.48 6.30
CA PRO A 162 3.93 -18.09 5.99
C PRO A 162 2.69 -17.58 6.72
N PHE A 163 2.66 -16.30 7.07
CA PHE A 163 1.48 -15.71 7.67
C PHE A 163 0.68 -14.89 6.64
N SER A 164 -0.61 -14.77 6.89
CA SER A 164 -1.54 -14.07 6.01
C SER A 164 -2.17 -12.89 6.69
N ALA A 165 -2.46 -11.84 5.93
CA ALA A 165 -3.31 -10.75 6.35
C ALA A 165 -4.52 -10.67 5.42
N ILE A 166 -5.71 -10.56 6.01
CA ILE A 166 -6.97 -10.38 5.29
C ILE A 166 -7.57 -9.07 5.76
N GLY A 167 -7.83 -8.14 4.84
CA GLY A 167 -8.49 -6.88 5.08
C GLY A 167 -9.86 -6.84 4.41
N LEU A 168 -10.81 -6.18 5.06
CA LEU A 168 -12.14 -5.92 4.54
C LEU A 168 -12.48 -4.45 4.78
N ASP A 169 -12.94 -3.78 3.74
CA ASP A 169 -13.45 -2.40 3.80
C ASP A 169 -14.80 -2.37 3.06
N PHE A 170 -15.85 -2.11 3.78
CA PHE A 170 -17.22 -2.05 3.27
C PHE A 170 -17.84 -0.70 3.57
N GLU A 171 -18.46 -0.11 2.54
CA GLU A 171 -19.21 1.13 2.63
C GLU A 171 -20.49 1.00 1.82
N SER A 172 -21.60 1.52 2.34
CA SER A 172 -22.90 1.49 1.64
C SER A 172 -23.67 2.79 1.84
N VAL A 173 -24.51 3.15 0.87
CA VAL A 173 -25.38 4.33 0.96
C VAL A 173 -26.82 3.90 1.20
N LEU A 174 -27.33 4.23 2.37
CA LEU A 174 -28.72 4.02 2.76
C LEU A 174 -29.49 5.34 2.66
N SER A 175 -30.51 5.38 1.82
CA SER A 175 -31.39 6.56 1.68
C SER A 175 -32.49 6.51 2.73
N ILE A 176 -32.38 7.31 3.79
CA ILE A 176 -33.43 7.44 4.82
C ILE A 176 -34.58 8.30 4.27
N THR A 177 -34.23 9.41 3.63
CA THR A 177 -35.17 10.28 2.93
C THR A 177 -34.58 10.79 1.62
N ARG A 178 -35.32 11.55 0.84
CA ARG A 178 -34.80 12.20 -0.38
C ARG A 178 -33.62 13.14 -0.08
N ARG A 179 -33.55 13.74 1.12
CA ARG A 179 -32.53 14.72 1.53
C ARG A 179 -31.48 14.16 2.49
N VAL A 180 -31.78 13.06 3.19
CA VAL A 180 -30.91 12.48 4.21
C VAL A 180 -30.40 11.14 3.73
N LYS A 181 -29.09 11.00 3.71
CA LYS A 181 -28.36 9.76 3.40
C LYS A 181 -27.56 9.35 4.61
N PHE A 182 -27.57 8.06 4.90
CA PHE A 182 -26.71 7.45 5.89
C PHE A 182 -25.67 6.58 5.18
N ILE A 183 -24.40 6.74 5.51
CA ILE A 183 -23.29 6.04 4.86
C ILE A 183 -22.53 5.25 5.93
N PRO A 184 -23.00 4.03 6.27
CA PRO A 184 -22.25 3.16 7.17
C PRO A 184 -20.98 2.65 6.48
N SER A 185 -19.89 2.60 7.24
CA SER A 185 -18.63 1.97 6.83
C SER A 185 -18.14 1.02 7.90
N ILE A 186 -17.57 -0.11 7.47
CA ILE A 186 -16.97 -1.12 8.34
C ILE A 186 -15.61 -1.44 7.77
N TYR A 187 -14.59 -1.37 8.61
CA TYR A 187 -13.24 -1.77 8.29
C TYR A 187 -12.75 -2.81 9.29
N GLY A 188 -12.10 -3.85 8.80
CA GLY A 188 -11.47 -4.85 9.64
C GLY A 188 -10.23 -5.44 8.95
N ARG A 189 -9.23 -5.81 9.75
CA ARG A 189 -8.05 -6.55 9.29
C ARG A 189 -7.67 -7.60 10.30
N VAL A 190 -7.39 -8.81 9.82
CA VAL A 190 -7.03 -9.98 10.62
C VAL A 190 -5.72 -10.54 10.10
N LEU A 191 -4.83 -10.91 11.01
CA LEU A 191 -3.62 -11.69 10.73
C LEU A 191 -3.91 -13.16 11.07
N VAL A 192 -3.50 -14.06 10.21
CA VAL A 192 -3.72 -15.51 10.33
C VAL A 192 -2.40 -16.23 10.10
N GLY A 193 -2.08 -17.19 10.97
CA GLY A 193 -0.92 -18.07 10.80
C GLY A 193 0.36 -17.59 11.44
N HIS A 194 0.29 -16.67 12.40
CA HIS A 194 1.43 -16.26 13.23
C HIS A 194 1.10 -16.60 14.69
N ASP A 195 1.80 -17.58 15.25
CA ASP A 195 1.86 -17.86 16.70
C ASP A 195 3.10 -17.19 17.30
#